data_12da7a363a5bd03b2ba9a55a44553729
#
_entry.id   12da7a363a5bd03b2ba9a55a44553729
#
_cell.length_a   1.000
_cell.length_b   1.000
_cell.length_c   1.000
_cell.angle_alpha   90.00
_cell.angle_beta   90.00
_cell.angle_gamma   90.00
#
_symmetry.space_group_name_H-M   'P 1'
#
loop_
_entity.id
_entity.type
_entity.pdbx_description
1 polymer ?
#
loop_
_entity_poly.entity_id
_entity_poly.type
_entity_poly.pdbx_seq_one_letter_code
_entity_poly.pdbx_strand_id
1 'polypeptide(L)'
;MLYYVQMKWTGSGYVYSICRKDTPASDAVCVYTTNTGFIGDFFILQDRIYFATSVDKDRMISTVDLNGENAYAITACSRDCIGCYYSNGWIYSYSAKDDRLARFRTDGSQYEWVGEAEIKSGWYYISNGNVVYSVSNDGTTTIKCFNTEKKTTDTLKTFDTTSAWINGLYGNHLLYEVYDAKKEGDVVTGGTMRFYLYNLNSGTDYTLGNDKIEGTVWNDQIFLCDKAGNAELRSLQDPMIVTKEFKLPNALLGNISTSARLVLAVGKNLAFATDGEGSQVKIILMYSEWKELTSFTVN
;
A
#
# COMPACT_ATOMS: atom_id res chain seq x y z
N MET A 1 -11.36 -13.60 -9.69
CA MET A 1 -10.83 -14.16 -8.41
C MET A 1 -10.23 -13.03 -7.59
N LEU A 2 -10.63 -12.88 -6.34
CA LEU A 2 -10.14 -11.87 -5.39
C LEU A 2 -9.68 -12.59 -4.11
N TYR A 3 -8.49 -12.23 -3.62
CA TYR A 3 -8.00 -12.63 -2.30
C TYR A 3 -8.00 -11.43 -1.37
N TYR A 4 -8.31 -11.66 -0.10
CA TYR A 4 -8.36 -10.62 0.93
C TYR A 4 -8.12 -11.22 2.31
N VAL A 5 -7.69 -10.38 3.25
CA VAL A 5 -7.60 -10.77 4.66
C VAL A 5 -8.91 -10.44 5.34
N GLN A 6 -9.48 -11.42 6.03
CA GLN A 6 -10.65 -11.26 6.89
C GLN A 6 -10.22 -11.35 8.35
N MET A 7 -10.74 -10.46 9.19
CA MET A 7 -10.60 -10.48 10.64
C MET A 7 -11.97 -10.65 11.28
N LYS A 8 -12.12 -11.66 12.14
CA LYS A 8 -13.37 -11.96 12.83
C LYS A 8 -13.15 -12.07 14.35
N TRP A 9 -13.95 -11.36 15.12
CA TRP A 9 -13.98 -11.50 16.58
C TRP A 9 -14.81 -12.72 16.97
N THR A 10 -14.27 -13.58 17.87
CA THR A 10 -14.88 -14.85 18.31
C THR A 10 -15.40 -14.81 19.75
N GLY A 11 -15.37 -13.66 20.43
CA GLY A 11 -15.68 -13.55 21.85
C GLY A 11 -14.46 -13.74 22.78
N SER A 12 -13.43 -14.45 22.32
CA SER A 12 -12.19 -14.70 23.08
C SER A 12 -10.94 -14.10 22.40
N GLY A 13 -11.03 -13.72 21.14
CA GLY A 13 -9.94 -13.17 20.35
C GLY A 13 -10.29 -13.01 18.90
N TYR A 14 -9.35 -12.46 18.14
CA TYR A 14 -9.50 -12.33 16.69
C TYR A 14 -9.00 -13.58 15.98
N VAL A 15 -9.75 -14.00 14.98
CA VAL A 15 -9.34 -15.00 13.99
C VAL A 15 -9.08 -14.27 12.67
N TYR A 16 -7.91 -14.49 12.10
CA TYR A 16 -7.52 -13.93 10.81
C TYR A 16 -7.53 -15.02 9.76
N SER A 17 -8.04 -14.69 8.59
CA SER A 17 -8.07 -15.63 7.47
C SER A 17 -7.69 -14.94 6.16
N ILE A 18 -6.95 -15.63 5.30
CA ILE A 18 -6.84 -15.28 3.90
C ILE A 18 -7.98 -15.99 3.19
N CYS A 19 -8.89 -15.22 2.63
CA CYS A 19 -10.06 -15.74 1.94
C CYS A 19 -10.01 -15.43 0.46
N ARG A 20 -10.61 -16.30 -0.34
CA ARG A 20 -10.73 -16.19 -1.79
C ARG A 20 -12.19 -16.13 -2.18
N LYS A 21 -12.53 -15.23 -3.10
CA LYS A 21 -13.78 -15.23 -3.86
C LYS A 21 -13.48 -15.40 -5.34
N ASP A 22 -14.07 -16.41 -5.97
CA ASP A 22 -13.86 -16.66 -7.39
C ASP A 22 -14.66 -15.70 -8.26
N THR A 23 -15.87 -15.38 -7.81
CA THR A 23 -16.74 -14.33 -8.37
C THR A 23 -17.33 -13.51 -7.22
N PRO A 24 -17.89 -12.33 -7.47
CA PRO A 24 -18.57 -11.54 -6.44
C PRO A 24 -19.75 -12.27 -5.79
N ALA A 25 -20.43 -13.11 -6.56
CA ALA A 25 -21.60 -13.89 -6.09
C ALA A 25 -21.22 -15.22 -5.42
N SER A 26 -19.96 -15.68 -5.55
CA SER A 26 -19.52 -16.93 -4.91
C SER A 26 -19.35 -16.76 -3.41
N ASP A 27 -19.52 -17.83 -2.65
CA ASP A 27 -19.13 -17.87 -1.24
C ASP A 27 -17.62 -17.68 -1.10
N ALA A 28 -17.19 -17.10 0.01
CA ALA A 28 -15.79 -16.96 0.34
C ALA A 28 -15.23 -18.30 0.81
N VAL A 29 -14.09 -18.69 0.26
CA VAL A 29 -13.32 -19.87 0.71
C VAL A 29 -12.09 -19.37 1.46
N CYS A 30 -11.97 -19.73 2.75
CA CYS A 30 -10.76 -19.42 3.52
C CYS A 30 -9.67 -20.44 3.19
N VAL A 31 -8.59 -19.96 2.58
CA VAL A 31 -7.43 -20.79 2.18
C VAL A 31 -6.38 -20.91 3.29
N TYR A 32 -6.37 -19.96 4.24
CA TYR A 32 -5.53 -20.02 5.43
C TYR A 32 -6.23 -19.32 6.59
N THR A 33 -6.10 -19.86 7.79
CA THR A 33 -6.71 -19.29 9.01
C THR A 33 -5.76 -19.46 10.20
N THR A 34 -5.66 -18.41 11.03
CA THR A 34 -4.94 -18.45 12.30
C THR A 34 -5.76 -17.79 13.40
N ASN A 35 -5.71 -18.37 14.61
CA ASN A 35 -6.32 -17.84 15.83
C ASN A 35 -5.28 -17.48 16.90
N THR A 36 -4.00 -17.68 16.61
CA THR A 36 -2.88 -17.43 17.54
C THR A 36 -2.06 -16.20 17.19
N GLY A 37 -2.44 -15.49 16.13
CA GLY A 37 -1.67 -14.34 15.66
C GLY A 37 -2.47 -13.45 14.71
N PHE A 38 -1.76 -12.69 13.89
CA PHE A 38 -2.36 -11.84 12.86
C PHE A 38 -1.89 -12.26 11.46
N ILE A 39 -2.60 -11.80 10.45
CA ILE A 39 -2.18 -11.82 9.05
C ILE A 39 -2.07 -10.36 8.61
N GLY A 40 -0.89 -9.96 8.14
CA GLY A 40 -0.63 -8.64 7.57
C GLY A 40 -0.67 -8.63 6.05
N ASP A 41 0.23 -7.84 5.45
CA ASP A 41 0.35 -7.73 4.00
C ASP A 41 0.64 -9.09 3.35
N PHE A 42 0.11 -9.27 2.15
CA PHE A 42 0.36 -10.47 1.36
C PHE A 42 0.50 -10.14 -0.13
N PHE A 43 1.14 -11.04 -0.86
CA PHE A 43 1.18 -11.03 -2.32
C PHE A 43 1.02 -12.45 -2.86
N ILE A 44 0.65 -12.55 -4.13
CA ILE A 44 0.53 -13.81 -4.84
C ILE A 44 1.64 -13.87 -5.90
N LEU A 45 2.39 -14.96 -5.89
CA LEU A 45 3.40 -15.26 -6.89
C LEU A 45 3.21 -16.68 -7.38
N GLN A 46 2.97 -16.81 -8.69
CA GLN A 46 2.66 -18.10 -9.31
C GLN A 46 1.42 -18.76 -8.66
N ASP A 47 1.59 -19.89 -8.01
CA ASP A 47 0.56 -20.72 -7.37
C ASP A 47 0.57 -20.61 -5.83
N ARG A 48 1.30 -19.65 -5.26
CA ARG A 48 1.47 -19.47 -3.82
C ARG A 48 1.12 -18.06 -3.34
N ILE A 49 0.61 -18.01 -2.11
CA ILE A 49 0.40 -16.78 -1.34
C ILE A 49 1.53 -16.66 -0.34
N TYR A 50 2.18 -15.51 -0.29
CA TYR A 50 3.20 -15.13 0.69
C TYR A 50 2.65 -14.03 1.57
N PHE A 51 2.77 -14.15 2.88
CA PHE A 51 2.14 -13.22 3.81
C PHE A 51 2.92 -13.07 5.11
N ALA A 52 2.82 -11.86 5.69
CA ALA A 52 3.29 -11.63 7.05
C ALA A 52 2.29 -12.21 8.05
N THR A 53 2.76 -12.96 9.02
CA THR A 53 1.93 -13.53 10.08
C THR A 53 2.68 -13.56 11.41
N SER A 54 1.95 -13.76 12.50
CA SER A 54 2.56 -14.11 13.79
C SER A 54 2.02 -15.45 14.29
N VAL A 55 2.90 -16.24 14.88
CA VAL A 55 2.55 -17.46 15.61
C VAL A 55 3.26 -17.40 16.97
N ASP A 56 2.50 -17.55 18.05
CA ASP A 56 3.03 -17.54 19.43
C ASP A 56 3.92 -16.32 19.74
N LYS A 57 3.54 -15.13 19.24
CA LYS A 57 4.26 -13.84 19.33
C LYS A 57 5.48 -13.68 18.41
N ASP A 58 5.91 -14.71 17.70
CA ASP A 58 6.94 -14.59 16.68
C ASP A 58 6.29 -14.15 15.36
N ARG A 59 6.73 -13.02 14.83
CA ARG A 59 6.30 -12.53 13.51
C ARG A 59 7.21 -13.11 12.44
N MET A 60 6.62 -13.64 11.38
CA MET A 60 7.35 -14.33 10.32
C MET A 60 6.68 -14.12 8.97
N ILE A 61 7.39 -14.45 7.92
CA ILE A 61 6.79 -14.61 6.60
C ILE A 61 6.45 -16.08 6.40
N SER A 62 5.20 -16.33 6.04
CA SER A 62 4.68 -17.66 5.73
C SER A 62 4.20 -17.71 4.29
N THR A 63 4.03 -18.91 3.79
CA THR A 63 3.49 -19.16 2.47
C THR A 63 2.53 -20.34 2.49
N VAL A 64 1.56 -20.32 1.57
CA VAL A 64 0.55 -21.36 1.39
C VAL A 64 0.17 -21.45 -0.09
N ASP A 65 -0.21 -22.61 -0.58
CA ASP A 65 -0.72 -22.75 -1.94
C ASP A 65 -2.07 -22.05 -2.10
N LEU A 66 -2.45 -21.71 -3.33
CA LEU A 66 -3.73 -21.04 -3.61
C LEU A 66 -4.97 -21.85 -3.19
N ASN A 67 -4.83 -23.15 -3.00
CA ASN A 67 -5.87 -24.06 -2.50
C ASN A 67 -5.87 -24.25 -0.98
N GLY A 68 -4.91 -23.65 -0.27
CA GLY A 68 -4.80 -23.74 1.19
C GLY A 68 -3.93 -24.89 1.70
N GLU A 69 -3.25 -25.61 0.82
CA GLU A 69 -2.36 -26.72 1.16
C GLU A 69 -0.90 -26.25 1.33
N ASN A 70 -0.06 -27.12 1.89
CA ASN A 70 1.39 -26.93 1.99
C ASN A 70 1.80 -25.57 2.60
N ALA A 71 1.15 -25.20 3.70
CA ALA A 71 1.53 -24.02 4.47
C ALA A 71 2.83 -24.25 5.25
N TYR A 72 3.77 -23.30 5.14
CA TYR A 72 4.99 -23.32 5.95
C TYR A 72 5.55 -21.91 6.16
N ALA A 73 6.35 -21.74 7.23
CA ALA A 73 7.09 -20.51 7.49
C ALA A 73 8.41 -20.48 6.72
N ILE A 74 8.76 -19.32 6.16
CA ILE A 74 10.07 -19.09 5.54
C ILE A 74 11.07 -18.77 6.66
N THR A 75 11.99 -19.68 6.92
CA THR A 75 12.89 -19.67 8.08
C THR A 75 13.98 -18.58 8.05
N ALA A 76 14.20 -17.94 6.92
CA ALA A 76 15.20 -16.87 6.80
C ALA A 76 14.81 -15.58 7.55
N CYS A 77 13.54 -15.38 7.83
CA CYS A 77 13.09 -14.30 8.68
C CYS A 77 13.39 -14.63 10.15
N SER A 78 14.38 -13.97 10.71
CA SER A 78 14.49 -13.88 12.16
C SER A 78 13.30 -13.07 12.67
N ARG A 79 12.64 -13.58 13.67
CA ARG A 79 11.62 -12.99 14.55
C ARG A 79 11.28 -11.52 14.32
N ASP A 80 9.99 -11.19 14.32
CA ASP A 80 9.43 -9.85 14.19
C ASP A 80 9.42 -9.22 12.79
N CYS A 81 9.15 -10.01 11.74
CA CYS A 81 8.93 -9.50 10.40
C CYS A 81 7.62 -8.69 10.29
N ILE A 82 7.70 -7.47 9.79
CA ILE A 82 6.56 -6.59 9.49
C ILE A 82 6.53 -6.29 8.00
N GLY A 83 5.34 -6.48 7.40
CA GLY A 83 5.15 -6.32 5.96
C GLY A 83 5.70 -7.49 5.15
N CYS A 84 5.14 -7.70 3.97
CA CYS A 84 5.52 -8.73 3.04
C CYS A 84 5.36 -8.21 1.62
N TYR A 85 6.43 -7.70 1.05
CA TYR A 85 6.42 -7.08 -0.28
C TYR A 85 7.33 -7.85 -1.23
N TYR A 86 6.95 -7.89 -2.51
CA TYR A 86 7.72 -8.60 -3.52
C TYR A 86 8.17 -7.67 -4.64
N SER A 87 9.45 -7.73 -4.99
CA SER A 87 9.99 -7.03 -6.15
C SER A 87 11.22 -7.77 -6.69
N ASN A 88 11.27 -7.98 -8.01
CA ASN A 88 12.43 -8.52 -8.74
C ASN A 88 13.03 -9.81 -8.15
N GLY A 89 12.17 -10.76 -7.76
CA GLY A 89 12.62 -12.05 -7.22
C GLY A 89 12.99 -12.02 -5.73
N TRP A 90 12.71 -10.92 -5.02
CA TRP A 90 13.00 -10.77 -3.61
C TRP A 90 11.74 -10.48 -2.81
N ILE A 91 11.64 -11.08 -1.63
CA ILE A 91 10.71 -10.68 -0.59
C ILE A 91 11.40 -9.65 0.29
N TYR A 92 10.70 -8.57 0.60
CA TYR A 92 11.15 -7.52 1.50
C TYR A 92 10.28 -7.53 2.75
N SER A 93 10.92 -7.49 3.91
CA SER A 93 10.24 -7.41 5.18
C SER A 93 11.09 -6.64 6.19
N TYR A 94 10.44 -5.82 7.00
CA TYR A 94 11.09 -5.07 8.05
C TYR A 94 11.22 -5.93 9.30
N SER A 95 12.45 -6.03 9.85
CA SER A 95 12.69 -6.67 11.15
C SER A 95 12.51 -5.66 12.27
N ALA A 96 11.46 -5.81 13.05
CA ALA A 96 11.24 -4.92 14.20
C ALA A 96 12.28 -5.14 15.31
N LYS A 97 12.86 -6.33 15.38
CA LYS A 97 13.92 -6.65 16.36
C LYS A 97 15.22 -5.92 16.04
N ASP A 98 15.59 -5.87 14.77
CA ASP A 98 16.86 -5.31 14.32
C ASP A 98 16.70 -3.85 13.87
N ASP A 99 15.46 -3.34 13.83
CA ASP A 99 15.08 -2.00 13.36
C ASP A 99 15.60 -1.71 11.93
N ARG A 100 15.48 -2.72 11.03
CA ARG A 100 16.04 -2.68 9.68
C ARG A 100 15.17 -3.40 8.66
N LEU A 101 15.20 -2.93 7.43
CA LEU A 101 14.61 -3.62 6.28
C LEU A 101 15.55 -4.75 5.82
N ALA A 102 14.98 -5.93 5.60
CA ALA A 102 15.67 -7.08 5.03
C ALA A 102 15.04 -7.49 3.70
N ARG A 103 15.80 -8.21 2.88
CA ARG A 103 15.25 -8.95 1.74
C ARG A 103 15.85 -10.36 1.66
N PHE A 104 15.09 -11.28 1.09
CA PHE A 104 15.47 -12.67 0.91
C PHE A 104 14.69 -13.28 -0.26
N ARG A 105 15.14 -14.42 -0.76
CA ARG A 105 14.43 -15.14 -1.83
C ARG A 105 13.19 -15.84 -1.30
N THR A 106 12.28 -16.22 -2.20
CA THR A 106 11.02 -16.91 -1.86
C THR A 106 11.21 -18.27 -1.18
N ASP A 107 12.37 -18.87 -1.33
CA ASP A 107 12.80 -20.09 -0.63
C ASP A 107 13.51 -19.83 0.71
N GLY A 108 13.61 -18.56 1.11
CA GLY A 108 14.30 -18.13 2.32
C GLY A 108 15.81 -18.01 2.18
N SER A 109 16.39 -18.24 1.02
CA SER A 109 17.82 -18.09 0.79
C SER A 109 18.24 -16.62 0.59
N GLN A 110 19.55 -16.38 0.60
CA GLN A 110 20.18 -15.09 0.29
C GLN A 110 19.68 -13.94 1.14
N TYR A 111 19.51 -14.15 2.43
CA TYR A 111 19.09 -13.08 3.36
C TYR A 111 20.14 -11.97 3.42
N GLU A 112 19.73 -10.72 3.23
CA GLU A 112 20.59 -9.54 3.36
C GLU A 112 19.81 -8.30 3.87
N TRP A 113 20.52 -7.40 4.52
CA TRP A 113 19.99 -6.10 4.92
C TRP A 113 19.90 -5.14 3.72
N VAL A 114 18.82 -4.37 3.67
CA VAL A 114 18.57 -3.37 2.62
C VAL A 114 18.82 -1.98 3.17
N GLY A 115 19.75 -1.26 2.54
CA GLY A 115 20.06 0.11 2.89
C GLY A 115 20.64 0.29 4.30
N GLU A 116 20.59 1.52 4.75
CA GLU A 116 21.00 1.93 6.09
C GLU A 116 19.88 1.74 7.11
N ALA A 117 20.18 1.88 8.40
CA ALA A 117 19.24 1.73 9.50
C ALA A 117 18.12 2.83 9.56
N GLU A 118 18.08 3.73 8.58
CA GLU A 118 17.08 4.80 8.51
C GLU A 118 15.72 4.37 7.98
N ILE A 119 15.64 3.21 7.28
CA ILE A 119 14.39 2.72 6.71
C ILE A 119 13.54 2.13 7.81
N LYS A 120 12.45 2.84 8.18
CA LYS A 120 11.55 2.44 9.26
C LYS A 120 10.32 1.68 8.74
N SER A 121 9.73 0.87 9.62
CA SER A 121 8.51 0.12 9.32
C SER A 121 7.36 1.03 8.85
N GLY A 122 6.68 0.61 7.78
CA GLY A 122 5.48 1.28 7.26
C GLY A 122 5.73 2.56 6.45
N TRP A 123 6.98 2.94 6.24
CA TRP A 123 7.35 4.20 5.59
C TRP A 123 8.24 4.01 4.36
N TYR A 124 8.14 2.87 3.71
CA TYR A 124 8.93 2.57 2.51
C TYR A 124 8.08 1.91 1.43
N TYR A 125 8.48 2.13 0.19
CA TYR A 125 7.88 1.54 -1.00
C TYR A 125 8.95 0.95 -1.89
N ILE A 126 8.65 -0.15 -2.56
CA ILE A 126 9.62 -0.93 -3.32
C ILE A 126 9.12 -1.14 -4.75
N SER A 127 9.96 -0.81 -5.72
CA SER A 127 9.72 -1.12 -7.12
C SER A 127 11.04 -1.12 -7.90
N ASN A 128 11.18 -2.04 -8.84
CA ASN A 128 12.32 -2.12 -9.77
C ASN A 128 13.71 -2.01 -9.10
N GLY A 129 13.87 -2.68 -7.94
CA GLY A 129 15.14 -2.64 -7.21
C GLY A 129 15.41 -1.31 -6.47
N ASN A 130 14.47 -0.37 -6.48
CA ASN A 130 14.52 0.84 -5.70
C ASN A 130 13.67 0.71 -4.44
N VAL A 131 14.19 1.18 -3.31
CA VAL A 131 13.47 1.33 -2.05
C VAL A 131 13.37 2.83 -1.76
N VAL A 132 12.18 3.39 -1.83
CA VAL A 132 11.94 4.80 -1.52
C VAL A 132 11.31 4.91 -0.14
N TYR A 133 11.84 5.79 0.69
CA TYR A 133 11.43 5.99 2.07
C TYR A 133 11.56 7.45 2.49
N SER A 134 10.86 7.81 3.55
CA SER A 134 10.94 9.15 4.15
C SER A 134 11.62 9.10 5.51
N VAL A 135 12.41 10.13 5.79
CA VAL A 135 13.05 10.38 7.09
C VAL A 135 12.63 11.75 7.55
N SER A 136 12.05 11.83 8.75
CA SER A 136 11.63 13.10 9.35
C SER A 136 12.48 13.38 10.58
N ASN A 137 13.21 14.50 10.57
CA ASN A 137 14.05 14.98 11.65
C ASN A 137 13.90 16.50 11.82
N ASP A 138 13.75 16.97 13.04
CA ASP A 138 13.79 18.40 13.40
C ASP A 138 12.95 19.33 12.52
N GLY A 139 11.72 18.91 12.22
CA GLY A 139 10.79 19.70 11.41
C GLY A 139 10.98 19.58 9.90
N THR A 140 11.91 18.74 9.45
CA THR A 140 12.24 18.51 8.04
C THR A 140 11.87 17.09 7.63
N THR A 141 11.29 16.90 6.46
CA THR A 141 11.12 15.57 5.84
C THR A 141 12.01 15.44 4.61
N THR A 142 12.76 14.36 4.55
CA THR A 142 13.60 14.01 3.40
C THR A 142 13.11 12.71 2.79
N ILE A 143 12.83 12.71 1.49
CA ILE A 143 12.54 11.50 0.71
C ILE A 143 13.84 11.02 0.10
N LYS A 144 14.20 9.78 0.39
CA LYS A 144 15.42 9.11 -0.08
C LYS A 144 15.08 7.89 -0.94
N CYS A 145 15.99 7.52 -1.82
CA CYS A 145 15.91 6.32 -2.65
C CYS A 145 17.18 5.49 -2.47
N PHE A 146 17.05 4.28 -1.97
CA PHE A 146 18.12 3.29 -1.95
C PHE A 146 18.00 2.38 -3.18
N ASN A 147 19.03 2.36 -4.03
CA ASN A 147 19.11 1.41 -5.14
C ASN A 147 19.77 0.11 -4.66
N THR A 148 19.04 -0.99 -4.71
CA THR A 148 19.48 -2.29 -4.15
C THR A 148 20.55 -2.99 -4.97
N GLU A 149 20.73 -2.62 -6.24
CA GLU A 149 21.79 -3.16 -7.11
C GLU A 149 23.09 -2.39 -6.95
N LYS A 150 23.01 -1.06 -7.02
CA LYS A 150 24.16 -0.17 -6.89
C LYS A 150 24.62 -0.01 -5.43
N LYS A 151 23.78 -0.35 -4.46
CA LYS A 151 24.01 -0.15 -3.01
C LYS A 151 24.28 1.33 -2.65
N THR A 152 23.58 2.25 -3.32
CA THR A 152 23.71 3.70 -3.10
C THR A 152 22.39 4.29 -2.65
N THR A 153 22.47 5.34 -1.83
CA THR A 153 21.32 6.13 -1.38
C THR A 153 21.40 7.53 -1.97
N ASP A 154 20.33 7.93 -2.64
CA ASP A 154 20.18 9.27 -3.18
C ASP A 154 19.09 10.02 -2.41
N THR A 155 19.31 11.31 -2.13
CA THR A 155 18.25 12.22 -1.63
C THR A 155 17.47 12.73 -2.83
N LEU A 156 16.17 12.39 -2.89
CA LEU A 156 15.28 12.84 -3.95
C LEU A 156 14.70 14.23 -3.68
N LYS A 157 14.21 14.44 -2.45
CA LYS A 157 13.53 15.67 -2.02
C LYS A 157 13.79 15.97 -0.56
N THR A 158 13.79 17.26 -0.22
CA THR A 158 13.82 17.75 1.17
C THR A 158 12.76 18.85 1.32
N PHE A 159 11.99 18.78 2.39
CA PHE A 159 10.91 19.71 2.73
C PHE A 159 11.09 20.25 4.13
N ASP A 160 10.93 21.55 4.31
CA ASP A 160 10.95 22.22 5.63
C ASP A 160 9.61 22.02 6.37
N THR A 161 9.15 20.78 6.39
CA THR A 161 7.93 20.35 7.06
C THR A 161 8.01 18.84 7.35
N THR A 162 7.35 18.41 8.42
CA THR A 162 7.15 16.98 8.72
C THR A 162 5.91 16.41 8.02
N SER A 163 5.20 17.22 7.25
CA SER A 163 3.93 16.87 6.61
C SER A 163 4.11 16.56 5.12
N ALA A 164 5.06 15.68 4.80
CA ALA A 164 5.24 15.12 3.46
C ALA A 164 5.20 13.59 3.55
N TRP A 165 4.39 12.95 2.70
CA TRP A 165 4.16 11.49 2.74
C TRP A 165 4.30 10.88 1.36
N ILE A 166 4.81 9.65 1.34
CA ILE A 166 4.87 8.83 0.13
C ILE A 166 3.56 8.05 0.04
N ASN A 167 2.90 8.11 -1.13
CA ASN A 167 1.65 7.38 -1.41
C ASN A 167 1.91 6.10 -2.21
N GLY A 168 3.04 6.01 -2.91
CA GLY A 168 3.40 4.81 -3.63
C GLY A 168 4.59 4.97 -4.56
N LEU A 169 5.18 3.84 -4.94
CA LEU A 169 6.22 3.74 -5.95
C LEU A 169 5.79 2.75 -7.04
N TYR A 170 5.64 3.24 -8.25
CA TYR A 170 5.09 2.49 -9.40
C TYR A 170 6.11 2.49 -10.55
N GLY A 171 6.85 1.39 -10.68
CA GLY A 171 8.00 1.37 -11.58
C GLY A 171 9.05 2.40 -11.13
N ASN A 172 9.25 3.42 -11.96
CA ASN A 172 10.16 4.55 -11.67
C ASN A 172 9.40 5.84 -11.32
N HIS A 173 8.11 5.74 -10.97
CA HIS A 173 7.28 6.89 -10.63
C HIS A 173 6.92 6.87 -9.16
N LEU A 174 7.37 7.89 -8.44
CA LEU A 174 7.07 8.11 -7.02
C LEU A 174 5.89 9.07 -6.91
N LEU A 175 4.77 8.58 -6.37
CA LEU A 175 3.65 9.42 -5.98
C LEU A 175 3.81 9.84 -4.52
N TYR A 176 3.78 11.14 -4.26
CA TYR A 176 3.88 11.67 -2.91
C TYR A 176 3.00 12.91 -2.73
N GLU A 177 2.73 13.24 -1.48
CA GLU A 177 1.93 14.40 -1.10
C GLU A 177 2.64 15.27 -0.07
N VAL A 178 2.35 16.57 -0.12
CA VAL A 178 2.86 17.57 0.83
C VAL A 178 1.69 18.40 1.35
N TYR A 179 1.59 18.54 2.65
CA TYR A 179 0.64 19.43 3.28
C TYR A 179 1.27 20.76 3.61
N ASP A 180 0.86 21.81 2.89
CA ASP A 180 1.25 23.18 3.14
C ASP A 180 0.36 23.76 4.24
N ALA A 181 0.82 23.69 5.48
CA ALA A 181 0.11 24.20 6.62
C ALA A 181 0.09 25.74 6.61
N LYS A 182 -1.09 26.34 6.72
CA LYS A 182 -1.23 27.78 7.05
C LYS A 182 -1.11 27.93 8.56
N LYS A 183 -0.19 28.79 9.00
CA LYS A 183 0.05 29.06 10.41
C LYS A 183 -0.24 30.53 10.75
N GLU A 184 -0.86 30.76 11.89
CA GLU A 184 -0.96 32.07 12.55
C GLU A 184 -0.21 31.94 13.87
N GLY A 185 1.04 32.44 13.90
CA GLY A 185 1.99 32.10 14.96
C GLY A 185 2.33 30.62 14.97
N ASP A 186 2.20 29.96 16.13
CA ASP A 186 2.43 28.53 16.30
C ASP A 186 1.19 27.66 16.04
N VAL A 187 0.03 28.27 15.73
CA VAL A 187 -1.24 27.58 15.53
C VAL A 187 -1.44 27.30 14.05
N VAL A 188 -1.71 26.01 13.71
CA VAL A 188 -2.12 25.63 12.36
C VAL A 188 -3.60 25.96 12.18
N THR A 189 -3.91 26.93 11.31
CA THR A 189 -5.27 27.40 11.02
C THR A 189 -5.90 26.75 9.78
N GLY A 190 -5.14 25.95 9.06
CA GLY A 190 -5.57 25.26 7.86
C GLY A 190 -4.39 24.85 6.99
N GLY A 191 -4.66 24.42 5.77
CA GLY A 191 -3.61 24.08 4.82
C GLY A 191 -4.17 23.48 3.54
N THR A 192 -3.29 23.24 2.60
CA THR A 192 -3.60 22.64 1.28
C THR A 192 -2.75 21.41 1.07
N MET A 193 -3.39 20.29 0.73
CA MET A 193 -2.70 19.09 0.30
C MET A 193 -2.38 19.20 -1.20
N ARG A 194 -1.15 18.90 -1.57
CA ARG A 194 -0.72 18.85 -2.96
C ARG A 194 -0.13 17.50 -3.29
N PHE A 195 -0.53 16.94 -4.42
CA PHE A 195 0.00 15.71 -4.96
C PHE A 195 1.06 15.97 -6.02
N TYR A 196 2.11 15.17 -5.99
CA TYR A 196 3.24 15.23 -6.90
C TYR A 196 3.56 13.85 -7.46
N LEU A 197 4.07 13.83 -8.68
CA LEU A 197 4.69 12.66 -9.27
C LEU A 197 6.13 12.98 -9.63
N TYR A 198 7.06 12.22 -9.07
CA TYR A 198 8.48 12.33 -9.36
C TYR A 198 8.95 11.13 -10.20
N ASN A 199 9.60 11.39 -11.33
CA ASN A 199 10.18 10.35 -12.15
C ASN A 199 11.65 10.13 -11.75
N LEU A 200 11.96 8.95 -11.19
CA LEU A 200 13.29 8.58 -10.70
C LEU A 200 14.36 8.58 -11.80
N ASN A 201 13.99 8.31 -13.05
CA ASN A 201 14.96 8.25 -14.17
C ASN A 201 15.35 9.63 -14.66
N SER A 202 14.38 10.52 -14.83
CA SER A 202 14.63 11.87 -15.38
C SER A 202 14.88 12.92 -14.31
N GLY A 203 14.54 12.64 -13.05
CA GLY A 203 14.55 13.62 -11.96
C GLY A 203 13.46 14.68 -12.08
N THR A 204 12.50 14.49 -13.00
CA THR A 204 11.42 15.47 -13.25
C THR A 204 10.33 15.31 -12.21
N ASP A 205 9.82 16.45 -11.73
CA ASP A 205 8.76 16.55 -10.73
C ASP A 205 7.54 17.23 -11.33
N TYR A 206 6.39 16.61 -11.23
CA TYR A 206 5.13 17.10 -11.77
C TYR A 206 4.17 17.41 -10.61
N THR A 207 3.60 18.61 -10.58
CA THR A 207 2.52 18.97 -9.67
C THR A 207 1.20 18.47 -10.24
N LEU A 208 0.53 17.54 -9.55
CA LEU A 208 -0.70 16.92 -10.05
C LEU A 208 -1.97 17.68 -9.67
N GLY A 209 -1.90 18.57 -8.69
CA GLY A 209 -3.04 19.41 -8.30
C GLY A 209 -3.10 19.65 -6.81
N ASN A 210 -3.97 20.59 -6.46
CA ASN A 210 -4.28 20.98 -5.08
C ASN A 210 -5.61 20.33 -4.66
N ASP A 211 -5.81 20.19 -3.35
CA ASP A 211 -7.07 19.75 -2.74
C ASP A 211 -7.52 18.34 -3.15
N LYS A 212 -6.61 17.55 -3.71
CA LYS A 212 -6.82 16.12 -3.86
C LYS A 212 -6.64 15.46 -2.50
N ILE A 213 -7.40 14.40 -2.25
CA ILE A 213 -7.37 13.66 -0.98
C ILE A 213 -6.95 12.22 -1.17
N GLU A 214 -7.01 11.71 -2.38
CA GLU A 214 -6.60 10.38 -2.76
C GLU A 214 -5.87 10.38 -4.10
N GLY A 215 -4.84 9.55 -4.20
CA GLY A 215 -4.10 9.32 -5.42
C GLY A 215 -3.50 7.92 -5.47
N THR A 216 -3.57 7.30 -6.63
CA THR A 216 -2.91 6.01 -6.90
C THR A 216 -2.56 5.90 -8.37
N VAL A 217 -1.65 4.98 -8.72
CA VAL A 217 -1.38 4.63 -10.10
C VAL A 217 -2.08 3.33 -10.47
N TRP A 218 -2.73 3.32 -11.62
CA TRP A 218 -3.49 2.18 -12.11
C TRP A 218 -3.49 2.14 -13.65
N ASN A 219 -3.13 1.00 -14.24
CA ASN A 219 -3.09 0.78 -15.69
C ASN A 219 -2.37 1.91 -16.45
N ASP A 220 -1.15 2.25 -16.04
CA ASP A 220 -0.36 3.35 -16.62
C ASP A 220 -1.06 4.73 -16.61
N GLN A 221 -2.02 4.89 -15.72
CA GLN A 221 -2.71 6.13 -15.44
C GLN A 221 -2.61 6.49 -13.96
N ILE A 222 -2.67 7.79 -13.68
CA ILE A 222 -2.74 8.32 -12.32
C ILE A 222 -4.20 8.62 -12.03
N PHE A 223 -4.77 8.00 -11.01
CA PHE A 223 -6.07 8.33 -10.47
C PHE A 223 -5.89 9.36 -9.36
N LEU A 224 -6.68 10.43 -9.38
CA LEU A 224 -6.76 11.44 -8.33
C LEU A 224 -8.22 11.78 -8.07
N CYS A 225 -8.58 12.03 -6.79
CA CYS A 225 -9.90 12.56 -6.47
C CYS A 225 -9.86 13.59 -5.35
N ASP A 226 -10.87 14.47 -5.32
CA ASP A 226 -11.08 15.46 -4.27
C ASP A 226 -12.17 15.03 -3.26
N LYS A 227 -12.35 15.81 -2.20
CA LYS A 227 -13.38 15.58 -1.17
C LYS A 227 -14.81 15.56 -1.71
N ALA A 228 -15.05 16.28 -2.80
CA ALA A 228 -16.36 16.30 -3.44
C ALA A 228 -16.59 15.11 -4.37
N GLY A 229 -15.59 14.24 -4.53
CA GLY A 229 -15.62 13.08 -5.41
C GLY A 229 -15.42 13.42 -6.89
N ASN A 230 -14.95 14.61 -7.23
CA ASN A 230 -14.48 14.85 -8.58
C ASN A 230 -13.17 14.10 -8.75
N ALA A 231 -13.15 13.20 -9.71
CA ALA A 231 -12.03 12.33 -10.00
C ALA A 231 -11.50 12.57 -11.40
N GLU A 232 -10.22 12.36 -11.56
CA GLU A 232 -9.54 12.46 -12.84
C GLU A 232 -8.54 11.32 -13.04
N LEU A 233 -8.37 10.93 -14.28
CA LEU A 233 -7.28 10.10 -14.73
C LEU A 233 -6.30 10.94 -15.53
N ARG A 234 -5.02 10.72 -15.28
CA ARG A 234 -3.92 11.34 -16.02
C ARG A 234 -3.02 10.28 -16.63
N SER A 235 -2.36 10.62 -17.72
CA SER A 235 -1.36 9.74 -18.29
C SER A 235 -0.15 9.63 -17.37
N LEU A 236 0.35 8.41 -17.11
CA LEU A 236 1.59 8.22 -16.36
C LEU A 236 2.82 8.67 -17.18
N GLN A 237 2.75 8.66 -18.51
CA GLN A 237 3.83 9.08 -19.40
C GLN A 237 3.93 10.61 -19.50
N ASP A 238 2.78 11.30 -19.50
CA ASP A 238 2.69 12.76 -19.42
C ASP A 238 1.64 13.15 -18.38
N PRO A 239 2.04 13.34 -17.11
CA PRO A 239 1.13 13.59 -15.99
C PRO A 239 0.34 14.90 -16.06
N MET A 240 0.68 15.78 -16.99
CA MET A 240 -0.07 17.01 -17.21
C MET A 240 -1.30 16.80 -18.10
N ILE A 241 -1.38 15.66 -18.80
CA ILE A 241 -2.53 15.33 -19.64
C ILE A 241 -3.60 14.63 -18.81
N VAL A 242 -4.75 15.28 -18.61
CA VAL A 242 -5.97 14.69 -18.09
C VAL A 242 -6.63 13.88 -19.21
N THR A 243 -6.68 12.56 -19.05
CA THR A 243 -7.26 11.66 -20.05
C THR A 243 -8.76 11.46 -19.85
N LYS A 244 -9.25 11.63 -18.61
CA LYS A 244 -10.64 11.52 -18.27
C LYS A 244 -10.97 12.25 -16.97
N GLU A 245 -12.15 12.88 -16.91
CA GLU A 245 -12.76 13.44 -15.71
C GLU A 245 -14.11 12.77 -15.48
N PHE A 246 -14.47 12.55 -14.23
CA PHE A 246 -15.75 11.92 -13.85
C PHE A 246 -16.08 12.21 -12.39
N LYS A 247 -17.31 11.91 -12.02
CA LYS A 247 -17.81 12.00 -10.64
C LYS A 247 -17.88 10.61 -10.03
N LEU A 248 -17.29 10.43 -8.86
CA LEU A 248 -17.47 9.20 -8.10
C LEU A 248 -18.91 9.07 -7.62
N PRO A 249 -19.50 7.86 -7.61
CA PRO A 249 -20.80 7.62 -7.06
C PRO A 249 -20.89 8.07 -5.59
N ASN A 250 -22.06 8.62 -5.18
CA ASN A 250 -22.26 9.11 -3.82
C ASN A 250 -22.02 8.02 -2.75
N ALA A 251 -22.24 6.75 -3.08
CA ALA A 251 -21.95 5.63 -2.19
C ALA A 251 -20.46 5.52 -1.80
N LEU A 252 -19.55 6.12 -2.60
CA LEU A 252 -18.11 6.17 -2.33
C LEU A 252 -17.69 7.44 -1.57
N LEU A 253 -18.57 8.46 -1.54
CA LEU A 253 -18.26 9.77 -0.96
C LEU A 253 -18.51 9.86 0.53
N GLY A 254 -19.43 9.06 1.07
CA GLY A 254 -19.83 9.13 2.48
C GLY A 254 -18.70 8.96 3.49
N ASN A 255 -17.61 8.31 3.09
CA ASN A 255 -16.52 7.90 3.99
C ASN A 255 -15.15 8.44 3.61
N ILE A 256 -15.04 9.19 2.54
CA ILE A 256 -13.78 9.85 2.14
C ILE A 256 -13.33 10.88 3.20
N SER A 257 -14.24 11.31 4.09
CA SER A 257 -13.94 12.33 5.11
C SER A 257 -13.32 11.81 6.40
N THR A 258 -13.31 10.51 6.67
CA THR A 258 -13.05 10.03 8.05
C THR A 258 -12.07 8.90 8.24
N SER A 259 -11.33 8.45 7.26
CA SER A 259 -10.25 7.45 7.49
C SER A 259 -10.34 6.09 6.76
N ALA A 260 -11.39 5.75 6.06
CA ALA A 260 -11.42 4.55 5.23
C ALA A 260 -10.86 4.86 3.83
N ARG A 261 -9.57 5.08 3.79
CA ARG A 261 -8.81 5.34 2.56
C ARG A 261 -8.32 4.02 2.03
N LEU A 262 -8.98 3.45 1.04
CA LEU A 262 -8.29 2.45 0.24
C LEU A 262 -8.85 2.44 -1.17
N VAL A 263 -8.18 3.17 -2.05
CA VAL A 263 -8.26 2.92 -3.46
C VAL A 263 -7.11 2.00 -3.81
N LEU A 264 -7.40 0.75 -4.12
CA LEU A 264 -6.42 -0.23 -4.54
C LEU A 264 -6.58 -0.56 -6.01
N ALA A 265 -5.49 -0.63 -6.71
CA ALA A 265 -5.47 -1.21 -8.05
C ALA A 265 -5.55 -2.74 -7.94
N VAL A 266 -6.59 -3.34 -8.48
CA VAL A 266 -6.80 -4.78 -8.50
C VAL A 266 -6.90 -5.25 -9.95
N GLY A 267 -5.79 -5.63 -10.54
CA GLY A 267 -5.70 -5.96 -11.95
C GLY A 267 -6.15 -4.78 -12.83
N LYS A 268 -7.21 -4.96 -13.62
CA LYS A 268 -7.78 -3.92 -14.49
C LYS A 268 -8.85 -3.06 -13.80
N ASN A 269 -9.06 -3.22 -12.50
CA ASN A 269 -10.13 -2.58 -11.75
C ASN A 269 -9.57 -1.73 -10.61
N LEU A 270 -10.35 -0.77 -10.15
CA LEU A 270 -10.14 -0.10 -8.88
C LEU A 270 -11.09 -0.69 -7.84
N ALA A 271 -10.56 -1.01 -6.67
CA ALA A 271 -11.31 -1.42 -5.51
C ALA A 271 -11.39 -0.25 -4.52
N PHE A 272 -12.60 0.06 -4.07
CA PHE A 272 -12.84 1.04 -3.03
C PHE A 272 -13.36 0.32 -1.79
N ALA A 273 -12.73 0.54 -0.65
CA ALA A 273 -13.25 0.10 0.63
C ALA A 273 -14.10 1.22 1.23
N THR A 274 -15.31 0.88 1.64
CA THR A 274 -16.22 1.80 2.32
C THR A 274 -16.76 1.13 3.58
N ASP A 275 -17.20 1.93 4.55
CA ASP A 275 -17.88 1.38 5.71
C ASP A 275 -19.20 0.71 5.28
N GLY A 276 -19.40 -0.51 5.77
CA GLY A 276 -20.68 -1.20 5.70
C GLY A 276 -21.52 -0.93 6.94
N GLU A 277 -22.60 -1.66 7.10
CA GLU A 277 -23.39 -1.62 8.33
C GLU A 277 -22.65 -2.30 9.48
N GLY A 278 -22.53 -1.61 10.61
CA GLY A 278 -21.81 -2.09 11.78
C GLY A 278 -20.28 -2.10 11.61
N SER A 279 -19.62 -3.23 11.89
CA SER A 279 -18.17 -3.42 11.73
C SER A 279 -17.76 -3.98 10.36
N GLN A 280 -18.68 -3.97 9.41
CA GLN A 280 -18.43 -4.55 8.09
C GLN A 280 -17.76 -3.55 7.17
N VAL A 281 -16.90 -4.03 6.28
CA VAL A 281 -16.31 -3.25 5.19
C VAL A 281 -16.94 -3.66 3.87
N LYS A 282 -17.52 -2.70 3.17
CA LYS A 282 -18.02 -2.91 1.81
C LYS A 282 -16.91 -2.63 0.81
N ILE A 283 -16.59 -3.60 -0.02
CA ILE A 283 -15.64 -3.44 -1.12
C ILE A 283 -16.43 -3.25 -2.41
N ILE A 284 -16.17 -2.15 -3.10
CA ILE A 284 -16.77 -1.81 -4.39
C ILE A 284 -15.69 -1.90 -5.45
N LEU A 285 -15.89 -2.79 -6.42
CA LEU A 285 -15.03 -2.89 -7.60
C LEU A 285 -15.61 -2.06 -8.73
N MET A 286 -14.75 -1.26 -9.36
CA MET A 286 -15.14 -0.45 -10.50
C MET A 286 -14.28 -0.78 -11.72
N TYR A 287 -14.89 -0.80 -12.91
CA TYR A 287 -14.18 -0.97 -14.18
C TYR A 287 -13.58 0.32 -14.69
N SER A 288 -12.80 0.19 -15.75
CA SER A 288 -12.34 1.30 -16.58
C SER A 288 -13.45 2.18 -17.16
N GLU A 289 -14.69 1.69 -17.21
CA GLU A 289 -15.87 2.46 -17.63
C GLU A 289 -16.57 3.22 -16.50
N TRP A 290 -16.06 3.11 -15.26
CA TRP A 290 -16.58 3.77 -14.05
C TRP A 290 -18.03 3.37 -13.71
N LYS A 291 -18.37 2.17 -14.06
CA LYS A 291 -19.58 1.52 -13.59
C LYS A 291 -19.22 0.61 -12.44
N GLU A 292 -20.05 0.60 -11.41
CA GLU A 292 -19.94 -0.39 -10.35
C GLU A 292 -20.04 -1.79 -10.96
N LEU A 293 -18.94 -2.55 -10.86
CA LEU A 293 -18.90 -3.94 -11.27
C LEU A 293 -19.71 -4.79 -10.34
N THR A 294 -19.47 -4.55 -9.07
CA THR A 294 -20.05 -5.34 -7.99
C THR A 294 -19.60 -4.76 -6.66
N SER A 295 -20.37 -5.01 -5.67
CA SER A 295 -19.99 -4.77 -4.28
C SER A 295 -20.19 -6.05 -3.47
N PHE A 296 -19.37 -6.25 -2.46
CA PHE A 296 -19.56 -7.30 -1.49
C PHE A 296 -19.11 -6.81 -0.11
N THR A 297 -19.72 -7.38 0.90
CA THR A 297 -19.41 -7.05 2.28
C THR A 297 -18.42 -8.08 2.84
N VAL A 298 -17.41 -7.60 3.53
CA VAL A 298 -16.46 -8.40 4.28
C VAL A 298 -16.79 -8.22 5.76
N ASN A 299 -17.06 -9.33 6.43
CA ASN A 299 -17.38 -9.36 7.87
C ASN A 299 -16.09 -9.50 8.69
#